data_1c87f9f7c60c3430c7591df84d079e9f
#
_entry.id   1c87f9f7c60c3430c7591df84d079e9f
#
_cell.length_a   1.000
_cell.length_b   1.000
_cell.length_c   1.000
_cell.angle_alpha   90.00
_cell.angle_beta   90.00
_cell.angle_gamma   90.00
#
_symmetry.space_group_name_H-M   'P 1'
#
loop_
_entity.id
_entity.type
_entity.pdbx_description
1 polymer ?
#
loop_
_entity_poly.entity_id
_entity_poly.type
_entity_poly.pdbx_seq_one_letter_code
_entity_poly.pdbx_strand_id
1 'polypeptide(L)'
;SVNAAVIEGLMDGLMAARDRGSDMVVFAGEGHAFSAGFDLSGLDQQSDADLLYRFVRVEQLLQMIYQLPMTSVALVQGRCFGAAADIVASCRKRIAAPDASFRMPGLQFGIVLGTRRLARLIGADAAFDLLETSRIFTADDALGNGFLTDIKPAEKWATHIDKLASDAGNLGDDAKTALLAATRDDGGLDHDLAALVRS
;
A
#
# COMPACT_ATOMS: atom_id res chain seq x y z
N SER A 1 -10.00 -6.10 8.10
CA SER A 1 -8.70 -6.81 8.06
C SER A 1 -8.40 -7.27 6.63
N VAL A 2 -7.11 -7.47 6.34
CA VAL A 2 -6.61 -7.99 5.06
C VAL A 2 -6.54 -9.51 5.18
N ASN A 3 -7.60 -10.19 4.79
CA ASN A 3 -7.70 -11.65 4.73
C ASN A 3 -7.55 -12.14 3.28
N ALA A 4 -7.57 -13.46 3.08
CA ALA A 4 -7.39 -14.06 1.75
C ALA A 4 -8.45 -13.58 0.75
N ALA A 5 -9.73 -13.51 1.14
CA ALA A 5 -10.80 -13.05 0.26
C ALA A 5 -10.61 -11.58 -0.19
N VAL A 6 -10.16 -10.71 0.73
CA VAL A 6 -9.83 -9.31 0.41
C VAL A 6 -8.66 -9.23 -0.55
N ILE A 7 -7.60 -10.01 -0.34
CA ILE A 7 -6.42 -10.03 -1.21
C ILE A 7 -6.81 -10.45 -2.63
N GLU A 8 -7.49 -11.58 -2.77
CA GLU A 8 -7.94 -12.08 -4.09
C GLU A 8 -8.90 -11.10 -4.76
N GLY A 9 -9.88 -10.58 -4.02
CA GLY A 9 -10.82 -9.58 -4.56
C GLY A 9 -10.14 -8.29 -5.03
N LEU A 10 -9.10 -7.82 -4.33
CA LEU A 10 -8.31 -6.67 -4.77
C LEU A 10 -7.49 -7.00 -6.03
N MET A 11 -6.88 -8.17 -6.10
CA MET A 11 -6.11 -8.59 -7.30
C MET A 11 -7.02 -8.72 -8.52
N ASP A 12 -8.19 -9.36 -8.36
CA ASP A 12 -9.20 -9.48 -9.44
C ASP A 12 -9.70 -8.10 -9.88
N GLY A 13 -9.97 -7.21 -8.93
CA GLY A 13 -10.39 -5.83 -9.21
C GLY A 13 -9.33 -5.05 -9.99
N LEU A 14 -8.04 -5.21 -9.66
CA LEU A 14 -6.94 -4.58 -10.38
C LEU A 14 -6.79 -5.11 -11.81
N MET A 15 -6.91 -6.43 -12.00
CA MET A 15 -6.90 -7.04 -13.35
C MET A 15 -8.07 -6.53 -14.18
N ALA A 16 -9.27 -6.53 -13.61
CA ALA A 16 -10.46 -6.02 -14.29
C ALA A 16 -10.38 -4.52 -14.63
N ALA A 17 -9.78 -3.70 -13.77
CA ALA A 17 -9.55 -2.28 -14.05
C ALA A 17 -8.56 -2.08 -15.21
N ARG A 18 -7.47 -2.86 -15.22
CA ARG A 18 -6.50 -2.86 -16.32
C ARG A 18 -7.14 -3.27 -17.64
N ASP A 19 -7.89 -4.36 -17.65
CA ASP A 19 -8.52 -4.89 -18.87
C ASP A 19 -9.57 -3.94 -19.44
N ARG A 20 -10.17 -3.08 -18.60
CA ARG A 20 -11.08 -2.00 -19.03
C ARG A 20 -10.35 -0.71 -19.48
N GLY A 21 -9.03 -0.65 -19.40
CA GLY A 21 -8.26 0.55 -19.72
C GLY A 21 -8.52 1.70 -18.75
N SER A 22 -8.71 1.41 -17.44
CA SER A 22 -8.91 2.46 -16.45
C SER A 22 -7.64 3.29 -16.25
N ASP A 23 -7.78 4.61 -16.14
CA ASP A 23 -6.64 5.53 -15.89
C ASP A 23 -6.24 5.58 -14.42
N MET A 24 -7.17 5.25 -13.53
CA MET A 24 -6.98 5.36 -12.08
C MET A 24 -7.73 4.26 -11.33
N VAL A 25 -7.16 3.84 -10.21
CA VAL A 25 -7.80 2.99 -9.20
C VAL A 25 -7.70 3.62 -7.82
N VAL A 26 -8.74 3.46 -7.01
CA VAL A 26 -8.82 4.02 -5.66
C VAL A 26 -9.00 2.90 -4.63
N PHE A 27 -8.14 2.88 -3.64
CA PHE A 27 -8.25 2.02 -2.46
C PHE A 27 -8.82 2.84 -1.31
N ALA A 28 -9.93 2.41 -0.74
CA ALA A 28 -10.56 3.05 0.40
C ALA A 28 -11.01 1.99 1.41
N GLY A 29 -10.98 2.34 2.69
CA GLY A 29 -11.53 1.51 3.75
C GLY A 29 -13.01 1.80 3.97
N GLU A 30 -13.76 0.81 4.44
CA GLU A 30 -15.14 1.00 4.90
C GLU A 30 -15.16 1.32 6.40
N GLY A 31 -16.07 2.23 6.81
CA GLY A 31 -16.28 2.59 8.21
C GLY A 31 -15.22 3.53 8.78
N HIS A 32 -14.83 3.29 10.04
CA HIS A 32 -14.01 4.23 10.83
C HIS A 32 -12.50 4.07 10.65
N ALA A 33 -12.04 3.07 9.91
CA ALA A 33 -10.62 2.81 9.73
C ALA A 33 -10.36 2.29 8.32
N PHE A 34 -9.19 2.59 7.79
CA PHE A 34 -8.76 2.03 6.51
C PHE A 34 -8.63 0.50 6.63
N SER A 35 -7.79 0.03 7.54
CA SER A 35 -7.72 -1.40 7.91
C SER A 35 -6.78 -1.60 9.11
N ALA A 36 -7.08 -2.62 9.93
CA ALA A 36 -6.22 -3.06 11.03
C ALA A 36 -5.01 -3.91 10.56
N GLY A 37 -4.90 -4.18 9.26
CA GLY A 37 -3.83 -4.99 8.70
C GLY A 37 -4.17 -6.45 8.50
N PHE A 38 -3.14 -7.28 8.44
CA PHE A 38 -3.27 -8.72 8.21
C PHE A 38 -4.21 -9.38 9.22
N ASP A 39 -5.05 -10.30 8.73
CA ASP A 39 -5.99 -11.01 9.58
C ASP A 39 -5.28 -12.11 10.36
N LEU A 40 -5.17 -11.90 11.66
CA LEU A 40 -4.54 -12.83 12.58
C LEU A 40 -5.52 -13.90 13.14
N SER A 41 -6.77 -13.91 12.72
CA SER A 41 -7.73 -14.89 13.17
C SER A 41 -7.37 -16.30 12.69
N GLY A 42 -7.53 -17.29 13.56
CA GLY A 42 -7.30 -18.70 13.23
C GLY A 42 -5.84 -19.08 12.99
N LEU A 43 -4.86 -18.28 13.43
CA LEU A 43 -3.43 -18.59 13.27
C LEU A 43 -3.03 -19.91 13.94
N ASP A 44 -3.63 -20.24 15.08
CA ASP A 44 -3.42 -21.47 15.84
C ASP A 44 -3.88 -22.74 15.11
N GLN A 45 -4.68 -22.58 14.05
CA GLN A 45 -5.22 -23.67 13.22
C GLN A 45 -4.53 -23.77 11.85
N GLN A 46 -3.56 -22.92 11.58
CA GLN A 46 -2.85 -22.87 10.30
C GLN A 46 -1.45 -23.43 10.43
N SER A 47 -0.98 -24.12 9.38
CA SER A 47 0.43 -24.50 9.29
C SER A 47 1.30 -23.28 8.94
N ASP A 48 2.61 -23.39 9.23
CA ASP A 48 3.59 -22.37 8.81
C ASP A 48 3.57 -22.18 7.28
N ALA A 49 3.33 -23.25 6.53
CA ALA A 49 3.23 -23.19 5.07
C ALA A 49 2.00 -22.39 4.60
N ASP A 50 0.84 -22.55 5.26
CA ASP A 50 -0.36 -21.79 4.96
C ASP A 50 -0.16 -20.31 5.29
N LEU A 51 0.47 -20.03 6.41
CA LEU A 51 0.77 -18.67 6.83
C LEU A 51 1.76 -17.99 5.87
N LEU A 52 2.84 -18.69 5.50
CA LEU A 52 3.80 -18.19 4.50
C LEU A 52 3.09 -17.92 3.17
N TYR A 53 2.23 -18.83 2.70
CA TYR A 53 1.48 -18.63 1.46
C TYR A 53 0.62 -17.36 1.52
N ARG A 54 -0.06 -17.11 2.64
CA ARG A 54 -0.87 -15.88 2.83
C ARG A 54 -0.01 -14.62 2.74
N PHE A 55 1.18 -14.60 3.34
CA PHE A 55 2.10 -13.46 3.22
C PHE A 55 2.65 -13.29 1.81
N VAL A 56 2.96 -14.38 1.11
CA VAL A 56 3.35 -14.34 -0.30
C VAL A 56 2.25 -13.70 -1.15
N ARG A 57 0.97 -14.04 -0.91
CA ARG A 57 -0.15 -13.43 -1.61
C ARG A 57 -0.28 -11.93 -1.33
N VAL A 58 -0.05 -11.50 -0.07
CA VAL A 58 0.02 -10.05 0.26
C VAL A 58 1.13 -9.39 -0.56
N GLU A 59 2.35 -9.95 -0.56
CA GLU A 59 3.47 -9.36 -1.32
C GLU A 59 3.17 -9.28 -2.82
N GLN A 60 2.57 -10.30 -3.41
CA GLN A 60 2.15 -10.28 -4.82
C GLN A 60 1.14 -9.15 -5.09
N LEU A 61 0.16 -8.94 -4.21
CA LEU A 61 -0.76 -7.80 -4.30
C LEU A 61 -0.01 -6.46 -4.23
N LEU A 62 0.93 -6.31 -3.30
CA LEU A 62 1.74 -5.09 -3.16
C LEU A 62 2.55 -4.81 -4.43
N GLN A 63 3.15 -5.84 -5.03
CA GLN A 63 3.88 -5.72 -6.30
C GLN A 63 2.95 -5.32 -7.44
N MET A 64 1.75 -5.93 -7.53
CA MET A 64 0.76 -5.52 -8.54
C MET A 64 0.39 -4.05 -8.40
N ILE A 65 0.09 -3.56 -7.19
CA ILE A 65 -0.24 -2.14 -6.95
C ILE A 65 0.93 -1.24 -7.31
N TYR A 66 2.14 -1.63 -6.91
CA TYR A 66 3.35 -0.84 -7.13
C TYR A 66 3.68 -0.68 -8.61
N GLN A 67 3.44 -1.72 -9.43
CA GLN A 67 3.74 -1.75 -10.87
C GLN A 67 2.56 -1.34 -11.76
N LEU A 68 1.44 -0.89 -11.20
CA LEU A 68 0.30 -0.47 -12.02
C LEU A 68 0.69 0.65 -12.99
N PRO A 69 0.39 0.53 -14.28
CA PRO A 69 0.52 1.64 -15.23
C PRO A 69 -0.53 2.72 -15.01
N MET A 70 -1.57 2.43 -14.24
CA MET A 70 -2.61 3.37 -13.80
C MET A 70 -2.18 4.16 -12.57
N THR A 71 -2.82 5.32 -12.34
CA THR A 71 -2.66 6.07 -11.09
C THR A 71 -3.36 5.36 -9.94
N SER A 72 -2.58 4.78 -9.01
CA SER A 72 -3.12 4.19 -7.79
C SER A 72 -3.22 5.24 -6.68
N VAL A 73 -4.40 5.33 -6.06
CA VAL A 73 -4.72 6.29 -4.99
C VAL A 73 -5.16 5.54 -3.75
N ALA A 74 -4.60 5.84 -2.59
CA ALA A 74 -5.11 5.39 -1.30
C ALA A 74 -5.80 6.56 -0.59
N LEU A 75 -7.02 6.33 -0.09
CA LEU A 75 -7.77 7.25 0.76
C LEU A 75 -7.86 6.65 2.16
N VAL A 76 -7.20 7.25 3.13
CA VAL A 76 -6.98 6.67 4.45
C VAL A 76 -7.68 7.47 5.52
N GLN A 77 -8.64 6.85 6.23
CA GLN A 77 -9.24 7.37 7.44
C GLN A 77 -8.86 6.50 8.65
N GLY A 78 -8.75 7.10 9.82
CA GLY A 78 -8.51 6.41 11.08
C GLY A 78 -7.26 5.50 11.05
N ARG A 79 -7.38 4.29 11.56
CA ARG A 79 -6.23 3.36 11.68
C ARG A 79 -5.90 2.68 10.35
N CYS A 80 -4.59 2.66 10.02
CA CYS A 80 -4.03 1.98 8.86
C CYS A 80 -2.74 1.25 9.29
N PHE A 81 -2.84 -0.03 9.64
CA PHE A 81 -1.78 -0.77 10.32
C PHE A 81 -1.28 -1.98 9.52
N GLY A 82 0.00 -2.31 9.65
CA GLY A 82 0.64 -3.48 9.07
C GLY A 82 0.46 -3.56 7.55
N ALA A 83 0.03 -4.71 7.02
CA ALA A 83 -0.18 -4.92 5.58
C ALA A 83 -1.05 -3.86 4.90
N ALA A 84 -1.96 -3.20 5.65
CA ALA A 84 -2.73 -2.08 5.12
C ALA A 84 -1.86 -0.85 4.86
N ALA A 85 -0.90 -0.54 5.74
CA ALA A 85 0.08 0.53 5.51
C ALA A 85 1.02 0.18 4.34
N ASP A 86 1.33 -1.10 4.13
CA ASP A 86 2.09 -1.56 2.97
C ASP A 86 1.32 -1.37 1.65
N ILE A 87 0.00 -1.60 1.64
CA ILE A 87 -0.87 -1.28 0.50
C ILE A 87 -0.80 0.23 0.19
N VAL A 88 -0.92 1.08 1.22
CA VAL A 88 -0.80 2.53 1.05
C VAL A 88 0.58 2.91 0.51
N ALA A 89 1.65 2.37 1.07
CA ALA A 89 3.03 2.61 0.61
C ALA A 89 3.26 2.20 -0.86
N SER A 90 2.49 1.23 -1.36
CA SER A 90 2.55 0.77 -2.75
C SER A 90 1.82 1.70 -3.72
N CYS A 91 0.92 2.55 -3.25
CA CYS A 91 0.15 3.49 -4.07
C CYS A 91 0.99 4.72 -4.48
N ARG A 92 0.61 5.36 -5.60
CA ARG A 92 1.25 6.59 -6.09
C ARG A 92 0.78 7.84 -5.36
N LYS A 93 -0.52 7.95 -5.11
CA LYS A 93 -1.14 9.01 -4.33
C LYS A 93 -1.62 8.44 -3.01
N ARG A 94 -1.19 9.00 -1.93
CA ARG A 94 -1.45 8.53 -0.58
C ARG A 94 -2.02 9.70 0.21
N ILE A 95 -3.34 9.72 0.31
CA ILE A 95 -4.11 10.83 0.88
C ILE A 95 -4.77 10.34 2.15
N ALA A 96 -4.63 11.09 3.22
CA ALA A 96 -5.24 10.72 4.48
C ALA A 96 -6.14 11.81 5.03
N ALA A 97 -7.14 11.39 5.82
CA ALA A 97 -7.86 12.29 6.71
C ALA A 97 -6.95 12.74 7.87
N PRO A 98 -7.19 13.90 8.48
CA PRO A 98 -6.33 14.43 9.56
C PRO A 98 -6.23 13.51 10.79
N ASP A 99 -7.24 12.67 11.03
CA ASP A 99 -7.29 11.71 12.14
C ASP A 99 -6.61 10.37 11.84
N ALA A 100 -6.06 10.22 10.64
CA ALA A 100 -5.41 8.96 10.27
C ALA A 100 -4.14 8.70 11.08
N SER A 101 -3.92 7.43 11.38
CA SER A 101 -2.73 6.96 12.09
C SER A 101 -2.19 5.68 11.46
N PHE A 102 -0.89 5.52 11.48
CA PHE A 102 -0.17 4.46 10.81
C PHE A 102 0.72 3.70 11.79
N ARG A 103 0.90 2.42 11.54
CA ARG A 103 1.84 1.56 12.27
C ARG A 103 2.28 0.40 11.39
N MET A 104 3.56 0.03 11.45
CA MET A 104 4.12 -1.10 10.68
C MET A 104 4.83 -2.09 11.61
N PRO A 105 4.09 -3.00 12.26
CA PRO A 105 4.64 -3.88 13.30
C PRO A 105 5.24 -5.19 12.76
N GLY A 106 5.32 -5.40 11.46
CA GLY A 106 5.70 -6.68 10.85
C GLY A 106 7.00 -7.27 11.39
N LEU A 107 8.04 -6.45 11.58
CA LEU A 107 9.33 -6.91 12.13
C LEU A 107 9.26 -7.42 13.57
N GLN A 108 8.29 -6.97 14.37
CA GLN A 108 8.07 -7.53 15.72
C GLN A 108 7.63 -9.01 15.68
N PHE A 109 7.13 -9.45 14.53
CA PHE A 109 6.74 -10.84 14.28
C PHE A 109 7.74 -11.57 13.35
N GLY A 110 8.91 -10.99 13.11
CA GLY A 110 9.91 -11.53 12.20
C GLY A 110 9.58 -11.36 10.71
N ILE A 111 8.55 -10.62 10.33
CA ILE A 111 8.06 -10.52 8.95
C ILE A 111 8.67 -9.30 8.27
N VAL A 112 9.44 -9.52 7.21
CA VAL A 112 9.99 -8.48 6.34
C VAL A 112 9.06 -8.28 5.14
N LEU A 113 8.11 -7.36 5.27
CA LEU A 113 7.15 -7.00 4.22
C LEU A 113 7.18 -5.49 3.99
N GLY A 114 7.18 -5.04 2.75
CA GLY A 114 7.09 -3.62 2.39
C GLY A 114 8.28 -2.72 2.77
N THR A 115 9.29 -3.25 3.48
CA THR A 115 10.41 -2.50 4.07
C THR A 115 11.16 -1.64 3.05
N ARG A 116 11.49 -2.20 1.89
CA ARG A 116 12.20 -1.47 0.83
C ARG A 116 11.34 -0.35 0.23
N ARG A 117 10.04 -0.60 0.03
CA ARG A 117 9.10 0.41 -0.47
C ARG A 117 8.96 1.58 0.51
N LEU A 118 8.88 1.28 1.81
CA LEU A 118 8.90 2.31 2.85
C LEU A 118 10.19 3.13 2.79
N ALA A 119 11.35 2.48 2.76
CA ALA A 119 12.65 3.16 2.70
C ALA A 119 12.80 4.06 1.46
N ARG A 120 12.21 3.69 0.33
CA ARG A 120 12.17 4.55 -0.86
C ARG A 120 11.28 5.79 -0.70
N LEU A 121 10.23 5.72 0.11
CA LEU A 121 9.33 6.85 0.35
C LEU A 121 9.91 7.86 1.32
N ILE A 122 10.46 7.37 2.45
CA ILE A 122 10.81 8.23 3.59
C ILE A 122 12.32 8.28 3.89
N GLY A 123 13.13 7.58 3.10
CA GLY A 123 14.56 7.42 3.33
C GLY A 123 14.90 6.25 4.27
N ALA A 124 16.11 5.72 4.15
CA ALA A 124 16.52 4.50 4.84
C ALA A 124 16.53 4.67 6.37
N ASP A 125 17.07 5.76 6.89
CA ASP A 125 17.21 6.00 8.33
C ASP A 125 15.84 6.17 9.01
N ALA A 126 14.93 6.95 8.40
CA ALA A 126 13.58 7.13 8.92
C ALA A 126 12.76 5.83 8.85
N ALA A 127 12.94 5.04 7.80
CA ALA A 127 12.30 3.74 7.69
C ALA A 127 12.82 2.76 8.73
N PHE A 128 14.14 2.74 8.98
CA PHE A 128 14.76 1.93 10.01
C PHE A 128 14.17 2.26 11.40
N ASP A 129 14.15 3.55 11.78
CA ASP A 129 13.60 4.00 13.08
C ASP A 129 12.13 3.60 13.24
N LEU A 130 11.30 3.83 12.21
CA LEU A 130 9.88 3.47 12.26
C LEU A 130 9.65 1.97 12.40
N LEU A 131 10.41 1.15 11.69
CA LEU A 131 10.25 -0.30 11.68
C LEU A 131 10.82 -0.95 12.96
N GLU A 132 11.98 -0.47 13.43
CA GLU A 132 12.60 -0.96 14.67
C GLU A 132 11.70 -0.71 15.88
N THR A 133 11.17 0.52 15.99
CA THR A 133 10.32 0.92 17.14
C THR A 133 8.88 0.48 16.99
N SER A 134 8.40 0.23 15.78
CA SER A 134 6.98 -0.03 15.47
C SER A 134 6.03 1.00 16.10
N ARG A 135 6.48 2.23 16.28
CA ARG A 135 5.67 3.30 16.84
C ARG A 135 4.53 3.69 15.92
N ILE A 136 3.48 4.23 16.51
CA ILE A 136 2.41 4.88 15.75
C ILE A 136 2.93 6.23 15.27
N PHE A 137 2.64 6.59 14.03
CA PHE A 137 2.88 7.92 13.47
C PHE A 137 1.56 8.49 12.91
N THR A 138 1.40 9.81 13.06
CA THR A 138 0.20 10.55 12.71
C THR A 138 0.16 10.87 11.22
N ALA A 139 -0.97 11.42 10.73
CA ALA A 139 -1.06 11.93 9.36
C ALA A 139 -0.04 13.05 9.10
N ASP A 140 0.19 13.95 10.07
CA ASP A 140 1.16 15.04 9.94
C ASP A 140 2.59 14.51 9.90
N ASP A 141 2.97 13.55 10.75
CA ASP A 141 4.27 12.87 10.68
C ASP A 141 4.47 12.20 9.32
N ALA A 142 3.42 11.52 8.83
CA ALA A 142 3.43 10.80 7.58
C ALA A 142 3.54 11.73 6.35
N LEU A 143 2.95 12.91 6.41
CA LEU A 143 3.13 13.93 5.38
C LEU A 143 4.54 14.52 5.45
N GLY A 144 4.98 14.86 6.67
CA GLY A 144 6.30 15.48 6.89
C GLY A 144 7.48 14.61 6.45
N ASN A 145 7.38 13.29 6.57
CA ASN A 145 8.41 12.35 6.13
C ASN A 145 8.26 11.82 4.70
N GLY A 146 7.18 12.20 4.00
CA GLY A 146 6.93 11.77 2.61
C GLY A 146 6.19 10.44 2.45
N PHE A 147 5.75 9.80 3.54
CA PHE A 147 4.89 8.63 3.47
C PHE A 147 3.54 8.97 2.83
N LEU A 148 2.92 10.09 3.17
CA LEU A 148 1.74 10.63 2.52
C LEU A 148 2.11 11.67 1.44
N THR A 149 1.24 11.82 0.46
CA THR A 149 1.33 12.86 -0.57
C THR A 149 0.45 14.06 -0.26
N ASP A 150 -0.59 13.88 0.56
CA ASP A 150 -1.52 14.96 0.94
C ASP A 150 -2.34 14.56 2.18
N ILE A 151 -2.86 15.57 2.89
CA ILE A 151 -3.86 15.42 3.95
C ILE A 151 -5.10 16.22 3.54
N LYS A 152 -6.25 15.56 3.50
CA LYS A 152 -7.54 16.17 3.19
C LYS A 152 -8.66 15.57 4.02
N PRO A 153 -9.53 16.40 4.59
CA PRO A 153 -10.74 15.92 5.22
C PRO A 153 -11.57 15.07 4.26
N ALA A 154 -12.22 14.01 4.78
CA ALA A 154 -12.92 13.02 3.97
C ALA A 154 -14.02 13.62 3.06
N GLU A 155 -14.69 14.69 3.51
CA GLU A 155 -15.70 15.41 2.74
C GLU A 155 -15.16 16.11 1.47
N LYS A 156 -13.84 16.27 1.37
CA LYS A 156 -13.18 16.84 0.18
C LYS A 156 -12.63 15.77 -0.77
N TRP A 157 -12.72 14.49 -0.43
CA TRP A 157 -12.12 13.44 -1.23
C TRP A 157 -12.75 13.30 -2.61
N ALA A 158 -14.08 13.36 -2.72
CA ALA A 158 -14.77 13.23 -4.01
C ALA A 158 -14.24 14.23 -5.04
N THR A 159 -14.26 15.53 -4.71
CA THR A 159 -13.76 16.58 -5.59
C THR A 159 -12.27 16.43 -5.92
N HIS A 160 -11.46 15.93 -4.94
CA HIS A 160 -10.04 15.72 -5.17
C HIS A 160 -9.78 14.54 -6.11
N ILE A 161 -10.56 13.47 -5.98
CA ILE A 161 -10.49 12.30 -6.86
C ILE A 161 -10.88 12.65 -8.29
N ASP A 162 -11.93 13.47 -8.50
CA ASP A 162 -12.33 13.94 -9.83
C ASP A 162 -11.18 14.68 -10.52
N LYS A 163 -10.46 15.52 -9.77
CA LYS A 163 -9.29 16.22 -10.30
C LYS A 163 -8.15 15.22 -10.64
N LEU A 164 -7.84 14.29 -9.75
CA LEU A 164 -6.80 13.30 -10.00
C LEU A 164 -7.13 12.38 -11.20
N ALA A 165 -8.41 12.05 -11.39
CA ALA A 165 -8.86 11.27 -12.54
C ALA A 165 -8.68 12.05 -13.84
N SER A 166 -9.03 13.33 -13.85
CA SER A 166 -8.79 14.21 -14.99
C SER A 166 -7.30 14.32 -15.32
N ASP A 167 -6.45 14.50 -14.30
CA ASP A 167 -5.00 14.60 -14.49
C ASP A 167 -4.41 13.27 -15.01
N ALA A 168 -4.90 12.12 -14.52
CA ALA A 168 -4.45 10.80 -14.94
C ALA A 168 -4.81 10.49 -16.40
N GLY A 169 -5.95 10.99 -16.89
CA GLY A 169 -6.40 10.83 -18.27
C GLY A 169 -5.60 11.66 -19.30
N ASN A 170 -4.80 12.63 -18.85
CA ASN A 170 -4.04 13.49 -19.74
C ASN A 170 -2.79 12.82 -20.38
N LEU A 171 -2.37 11.67 -19.86
CA LEU A 171 -1.24 10.90 -20.40
C LEU A 171 -1.75 9.69 -21.17
N GLY A 172 -1.23 9.47 -22.38
CA GLY A 172 -1.46 8.23 -23.11
C GLY A 172 -0.72 7.04 -22.47
N ASP A 173 -1.14 5.82 -22.77
CA ASP A 173 -0.67 4.58 -22.15
C ASP A 173 0.85 4.35 -22.29
N ASP A 174 1.41 4.67 -23.46
CA ASP A 174 2.86 4.58 -23.70
C ASP A 174 3.64 5.52 -22.76
N ALA A 175 3.14 6.75 -22.60
CA ALA A 175 3.76 7.73 -21.70
C ALA A 175 3.64 7.30 -20.22
N LYS A 176 2.51 6.74 -19.81
CA LYS A 176 2.32 6.17 -18.46
C LYS A 176 3.30 5.01 -18.21
N THR A 177 3.44 4.11 -19.19
CA THR A 177 4.35 2.97 -19.11
C THR A 177 5.80 3.43 -19.01
N ALA A 178 6.22 4.38 -19.85
CA ALA A 178 7.56 4.96 -19.81
C ALA A 178 7.85 5.68 -18.49
N LEU A 179 6.88 6.44 -17.96
CA LEU A 179 6.98 7.12 -16.67
C LEU A 179 7.12 6.11 -15.53
N LEU A 180 6.35 5.03 -15.56
CA LEU A 180 6.45 3.94 -14.60
C LEU A 180 7.86 3.34 -14.60
N ALA A 181 8.35 2.93 -15.75
CA ALA A 181 9.67 2.35 -15.91
C ALA A 181 10.79 3.29 -15.41
N ALA A 182 10.69 4.59 -15.72
CA ALA A 182 11.69 5.59 -15.32
C ALA A 182 11.69 5.92 -13.81
N THR A 183 10.53 5.78 -13.13
CA THR A 183 10.37 6.21 -11.74
C THR A 183 10.25 5.08 -10.72
N ARG A 184 9.95 3.88 -11.20
CA ARG A 184 9.78 2.67 -10.37
C ARG A 184 10.59 1.53 -10.97
N ASP A 185 11.90 1.76 -11.14
CA ASP A 185 12.82 0.69 -11.50
C ASP A 185 12.83 -0.39 -10.43
N ASP A 186 12.53 -1.61 -10.83
CA ASP A 186 12.15 -2.70 -9.95
C ASP A 186 13.06 -3.92 -9.99
N GLY A 187 14.34 -3.72 -10.19
CA GLY A 187 15.31 -4.77 -9.89
C GLY A 187 15.24 -5.30 -8.45
N GLY A 188 14.32 -4.79 -7.62
CA GLY A 188 14.15 -5.16 -6.22
C GLY A 188 12.91 -5.99 -5.88
N LEU A 189 11.99 -6.29 -6.81
CA LEU A 189 10.79 -7.07 -6.48
C LEU A 189 11.10 -8.51 -6.07
N ASP A 190 12.02 -9.16 -6.76
CA ASP A 190 12.48 -10.51 -6.38
C ASP A 190 13.17 -10.49 -5.01
N HIS A 191 13.86 -9.40 -4.68
CA HIS A 191 14.46 -9.21 -3.36
C HIS A 191 13.41 -9.07 -2.26
N ASP A 192 12.30 -8.39 -2.51
CA ASP A 192 11.22 -8.23 -1.52
C ASP A 192 10.58 -9.57 -1.21
N LEU A 193 10.25 -10.35 -2.24
CA LEU A 193 9.69 -11.68 -2.07
C LEU A 193 10.68 -12.63 -1.37
N ALA A 194 11.95 -12.61 -1.76
CA ALA A 194 12.99 -13.44 -1.15
C ALA A 194 13.28 -13.04 0.31
N ALA A 195 13.18 -11.76 0.67
CA ALA A 195 13.32 -11.29 2.04
C ALA A 195 12.17 -11.78 2.92
N LEU A 196 10.93 -11.70 2.40
CA LEU A 196 9.75 -12.22 3.08
C LEU A 196 9.84 -13.72 3.34
N VAL A 197 10.23 -14.51 2.33
CA VAL A 197 10.31 -15.99 2.45
C VAL A 197 11.41 -16.43 3.43
N ARG A 198 12.44 -15.62 3.64
CA ARG A 198 13.53 -15.90 4.59
C ARG A 198 13.28 -15.36 6.00
N SER A 199 12.30 -14.48 6.20
CA SER A 199 11.96 -13.95 7.52
C SER A 199 11.10 -14.91 8.32
#